data_d210fb855d39e56e10901fd125aa34b7
#
_entry.id   d210fb855d39e56e10901fd125aa34b7
#
_cell.length_a   1.000
_cell.length_b   1.000
_cell.length_c   1.000
_cell.angle_alpha   90.00
_cell.angle_beta   90.00
_cell.angle_gamma   90.00
#
_symmetry.space_group_name_H-M   'P 1'
#
loop_
_entity.id
_entity.type
_entity.pdbx_description
1 polymer ?
#
loop_
_entity_poly.entity_id
_entity_poly.type
_entity_poly.pdbx_seq_one_letter_code
_entity_poly.pdbx_strand_id
1 'polypeptide(L)'
;AILLYFRRSQMATIELGPFEYADKIPLKSDYAAHGVRVVPGASARFGSFLDRGVVMMPSYVNIGARVGANTMVDTWATVGSCAQIGANTHLSGGVGIGGVLEPPNAAPVVVGDDCLIGSRCIVAEGAHVGDGVVLGAGCVLTGSIPVIDAATGDELGRGTVPSWCV
;
A
#
# COMPACT_ATOMS: atom_id res chain seq x y z
N ALA A 1 4.32 -10.92 -15.15
CA ALA A 1 3.02 -11.61 -14.92
C ALA A 1 1.85 -10.62 -15.01
N ILE A 2 1.82 -9.51 -14.21
CA ILE A 2 0.67 -8.59 -14.12
C ILE A 2 0.33 -7.95 -15.48
N LEU A 3 1.31 -7.39 -16.20
CA LEU A 3 1.07 -6.80 -17.52
C LEU A 3 0.50 -7.80 -18.53
N LEU A 4 0.93 -9.07 -18.45
CA LEU A 4 0.39 -10.13 -19.28
C LEU A 4 -1.07 -10.45 -18.91
N TYR A 5 -1.39 -10.41 -17.62
CA TYR A 5 -2.76 -10.60 -17.14
C TYR A 5 -3.68 -9.52 -17.70
N PHE A 6 -3.29 -8.25 -17.61
CA PHE A 6 -4.04 -7.13 -18.23
C PHE A 6 -4.24 -7.28 -19.74
N ARG A 7 -3.22 -7.78 -20.45
CA ARG A 7 -3.32 -7.99 -21.92
C ARG A 7 -4.25 -9.13 -22.29
N ARG A 8 -4.36 -10.16 -21.46
CA ARG A 8 -5.18 -11.33 -21.71
C ARG A 8 -6.61 -11.21 -21.19
N SER A 9 -6.84 -10.37 -20.21
CA SER A 9 -8.17 -10.15 -19.65
C SER A 9 -9.00 -9.25 -20.56
N GLN A 10 -10.25 -9.60 -20.71
CA GLN A 10 -11.24 -8.80 -21.43
C GLN A 10 -11.92 -7.83 -20.47
N MET A 11 -12.44 -6.72 -21.02
CA MET A 11 -13.30 -5.82 -20.26
C MET A 11 -14.56 -6.54 -19.84
N ALA A 12 -14.93 -6.38 -18.59
CA ALA A 12 -16.18 -6.87 -18.02
C ALA A 12 -16.93 -5.72 -17.37
N THR A 13 -18.24 -5.65 -17.59
CA THR A 13 -19.11 -4.71 -16.89
C THR A 13 -19.61 -5.35 -15.60
N ILE A 14 -19.57 -4.59 -14.53
CA ILE A 14 -20.09 -4.96 -13.22
C ILE A 14 -21.15 -3.94 -12.84
N GLU A 15 -22.39 -4.40 -12.69
CA GLU A 15 -23.50 -3.59 -12.21
C GLU A 15 -23.70 -3.82 -10.71
N LEU A 16 -23.75 -2.76 -9.93
CA LEU A 16 -23.95 -2.81 -8.49
C LEU A 16 -24.94 -1.71 -8.06
N GLY A 17 -26.22 -2.06 -7.99
CA GLY A 17 -27.27 -1.09 -7.69
C GLY A 17 -27.28 0.04 -8.73
N PRO A 18 -27.15 1.32 -8.29
CA PRO A 18 -27.11 2.45 -9.22
C PRO A 18 -25.72 2.69 -9.85
N PHE A 19 -24.70 1.88 -9.51
CA PHE A 19 -23.34 2.03 -9.98
C PHE A 19 -23.00 1.00 -11.07
N GLU A 20 -22.24 1.44 -12.07
CA GLU A 20 -21.67 0.60 -13.10
C GLU A 20 -20.16 0.78 -13.10
N TYR A 21 -19.43 -0.33 -13.25
CA TYR A 21 -17.98 -0.36 -13.40
C TYR A 21 -17.61 -1.16 -14.63
N ALA A 22 -16.53 -0.79 -15.30
CA ALA A 22 -15.97 -1.54 -16.41
C ALA A 22 -14.46 -1.67 -16.21
N ASP A 23 -13.98 -2.88 -15.95
CA ASP A 23 -12.54 -3.14 -15.76
C ASP A 23 -12.17 -4.54 -16.27
N LYS A 24 -10.87 -4.74 -16.46
CA LYS A 24 -10.27 -6.01 -16.84
C LYS A 24 -9.95 -6.91 -15.66
N ILE A 25 -9.74 -6.31 -14.50
CA ILE A 25 -9.29 -7.01 -13.29
C ILE A 25 -10.44 -7.02 -12.29
N PRO A 26 -10.95 -8.19 -11.90
CA PRO A 26 -12.02 -8.26 -10.92
C PRO A 26 -11.56 -7.76 -9.55
N LEU A 27 -12.50 -7.40 -8.71
CA LEU A 27 -12.24 -7.12 -7.31
C LEU A 27 -12.02 -8.43 -6.53
N LYS A 28 -11.30 -8.31 -5.43
CA LYS A 28 -11.16 -9.38 -4.44
C LYS A 28 -12.49 -9.61 -3.72
N SER A 29 -12.76 -10.85 -3.37
CA SER A 29 -13.96 -11.28 -2.63
C SER A 29 -13.58 -12.11 -1.39
N ASP A 30 -14.59 -12.65 -0.72
CA ASP A 30 -14.44 -13.60 0.39
C ASP A 30 -13.62 -13.07 1.59
N TYR A 31 -13.67 -11.77 1.81
CA TYR A 31 -12.91 -11.10 2.88
C TYR A 31 -13.16 -11.72 4.27
N ALA A 32 -14.42 -12.01 4.61
CA ALA A 32 -14.78 -12.58 5.91
C ALA A 32 -14.15 -13.98 6.13
N ALA A 33 -14.13 -14.81 5.08
CA ALA A 33 -13.51 -16.15 5.14
C ALA A 33 -11.99 -16.07 5.38
N HIS A 34 -11.37 -14.98 4.93
CA HIS A 34 -9.94 -14.71 5.15
C HIS A 34 -9.66 -13.94 6.45
N GLY A 35 -10.70 -13.62 7.25
CA GLY A 35 -10.55 -12.85 8.49
C GLY A 35 -10.17 -11.40 8.27
N VAL A 36 -10.58 -10.81 7.16
CA VAL A 36 -10.34 -9.41 6.77
C VAL A 36 -11.62 -8.61 6.98
N ARG A 37 -11.52 -7.45 7.62
CA ARG A 37 -12.61 -6.50 7.78
C ARG A 37 -12.53 -5.43 6.69
N VAL A 38 -13.60 -5.27 5.92
CA VAL A 38 -13.66 -4.29 4.82
C VAL A 38 -14.89 -3.41 5.02
N VAL A 39 -14.66 -2.12 5.17
CA VAL A 39 -15.72 -1.11 5.31
C VAL A 39 -16.30 -0.80 3.93
N PRO A 40 -17.62 -0.60 3.80
CA PRO A 40 -18.22 -0.20 2.52
C PRO A 40 -17.50 1.00 1.88
N GLY A 41 -17.22 0.89 0.58
CA GLY A 41 -16.42 1.87 -0.17
C GLY A 41 -14.93 1.53 -0.27
N ALA A 42 -14.44 0.56 0.51
CA ALA A 42 -13.10 0.03 0.30
C ALA A 42 -13.08 -1.02 -0.82
N SER A 43 -11.97 -1.11 -1.54
CA SER A 43 -11.80 -2.12 -2.56
C SER A 43 -10.36 -2.63 -2.66
N ALA A 44 -10.20 -3.92 -2.94
CA ALA A 44 -8.93 -4.51 -3.29
C ALA A 44 -9.09 -5.26 -4.62
N ARG A 45 -8.08 -5.16 -5.49
CA ARG A 45 -8.07 -5.91 -6.75
C ARG A 45 -7.72 -7.37 -6.53
N PHE A 46 -8.29 -8.24 -7.36
CA PHE A 46 -7.84 -9.62 -7.48
C PHE A 46 -6.32 -9.66 -7.69
N GLY A 47 -5.64 -10.63 -7.05
CA GLY A 47 -4.18 -10.72 -7.08
C GLY A 47 -3.46 -9.88 -6.02
N SER A 48 -4.19 -9.12 -5.17
CA SER A 48 -3.65 -8.60 -3.92
C SER A 48 -3.73 -9.66 -2.81
N PHE A 49 -2.85 -9.56 -1.82
CA PHE A 49 -2.87 -10.39 -0.62
C PHE A 49 -3.17 -9.53 0.60
N LEU A 50 -4.23 -9.90 1.33
CA LEU A 50 -4.61 -9.28 2.60
C LEU A 50 -4.56 -10.38 3.66
N ASP A 51 -3.73 -10.22 4.66
CA ASP A 51 -3.55 -11.20 5.71
C ASP A 51 -4.66 -11.10 6.76
N ARG A 52 -4.73 -12.09 7.65
CA ARG A 52 -5.72 -12.14 8.74
C ARG A 52 -5.62 -10.89 9.63
N GLY A 53 -6.77 -10.37 10.03
CA GLY A 53 -6.86 -9.19 10.91
C GLY A 53 -6.67 -7.85 10.19
N VAL A 54 -6.39 -7.84 8.89
CA VAL A 54 -6.34 -6.60 8.11
C VAL A 54 -7.69 -5.89 8.18
N VAL A 55 -7.63 -4.58 8.36
CA VAL A 55 -8.80 -3.69 8.31
C VAL A 55 -8.61 -2.71 7.17
N MET A 56 -9.56 -2.69 6.25
CA MET A 56 -9.66 -1.67 5.21
C MET A 56 -10.82 -0.72 5.54
N MET A 57 -10.50 0.52 5.89
CA MET A 57 -11.43 1.62 5.82
C MET A 57 -11.69 1.93 4.33
N PRO A 58 -12.57 2.89 3.96
CA PRO A 58 -12.73 3.25 2.54
C PRO A 58 -11.39 3.61 1.90
N SER A 59 -10.75 2.64 1.30
CA SER A 59 -9.35 2.66 0.84
C SER A 59 -9.18 1.72 -0.36
N TYR A 60 -7.99 1.72 -0.95
CA TYR A 60 -7.73 0.93 -2.14
C TYR A 60 -6.43 0.15 -2.06
N VAL A 61 -6.48 -1.14 -2.42
CA VAL A 61 -5.30 -2.01 -2.53
C VAL A 61 -5.20 -2.59 -3.93
N ASN A 62 -4.10 -2.28 -4.63
CA ASN A 62 -3.91 -2.68 -6.02
C ASN A 62 -3.38 -4.12 -6.16
N ILE A 63 -3.44 -4.63 -7.39
CA ILE A 63 -2.96 -5.96 -7.78
C ILE A 63 -1.49 -6.16 -7.41
N GLY A 64 -1.15 -7.34 -6.91
CA GLY A 64 0.20 -7.72 -6.51
C GLY A 64 0.65 -7.15 -5.17
N ALA A 65 -0.08 -6.21 -4.59
CA ALA A 65 0.23 -5.69 -3.27
C ALA A 65 0.01 -6.74 -2.18
N ARG A 66 0.81 -6.67 -1.11
CA ARG A 66 0.65 -7.46 0.11
C ARG A 66 0.42 -6.51 1.29
N VAL A 67 -0.55 -6.85 2.13
CA VAL A 67 -0.79 -6.19 3.42
C VAL A 67 -0.73 -7.25 4.51
N GLY A 68 0.21 -7.09 5.44
CA GLY A 68 0.48 -8.02 6.53
C GLY A 68 -0.59 -8.02 7.61
N ALA A 69 -0.52 -9.02 8.48
CA ALA A 69 -1.51 -9.28 9.52
C ALA A 69 -1.77 -8.07 10.43
N ASN A 70 -3.02 -7.88 10.84
CA ASN A 70 -3.46 -6.83 11.76
C ASN A 70 -3.17 -5.39 11.30
N THR A 71 -2.76 -5.19 10.06
CA THR A 71 -2.49 -3.86 9.50
C THR A 71 -3.78 -3.16 9.14
N MET A 72 -3.83 -1.85 9.39
CA MET A 72 -4.92 -0.99 8.99
C MET A 72 -4.54 -0.17 7.75
N VAL A 73 -5.38 -0.24 6.73
CA VAL A 73 -5.37 0.68 5.59
C VAL A 73 -6.51 1.66 5.80
N ASP A 74 -6.19 2.85 6.31
CA ASP A 74 -7.18 3.82 6.77
C ASP A 74 -7.82 4.60 5.61
N THR A 75 -8.73 5.51 5.95
CA THR A 75 -9.62 6.21 5.01
C THR A 75 -8.82 6.95 3.95
N TRP A 76 -9.16 6.68 2.69
CA TRP A 76 -8.51 7.24 1.49
C TRP A 76 -7.03 6.90 1.33
N ALA A 77 -6.49 5.98 2.12
CA ALA A 77 -5.16 5.44 1.86
C ALA A 77 -5.18 4.53 0.63
N THR A 78 -4.07 4.51 -0.09
CA THR A 78 -3.90 3.66 -1.27
C THR A 78 -2.62 2.84 -1.16
N VAL A 79 -2.70 1.56 -1.46
CA VAL A 79 -1.54 0.67 -1.58
C VAL A 79 -1.34 0.34 -3.04
N GLY A 80 -0.28 0.87 -3.61
CA GLY A 80 0.06 0.73 -5.02
C GLY A 80 0.42 -0.70 -5.41
N SER A 81 0.45 -0.95 -6.71
CA SER A 81 0.73 -2.29 -7.26
C SER A 81 2.06 -2.84 -6.76
N CYS A 82 2.04 -4.10 -6.33
CA CYS A 82 3.19 -4.85 -5.79
C CYS A 82 3.82 -4.31 -4.51
N ALA A 83 3.32 -3.23 -3.91
CA ALA A 83 3.84 -2.73 -2.64
C ALA A 83 3.71 -3.80 -1.54
N GLN A 84 4.69 -3.85 -0.64
CA GLN A 84 4.77 -4.83 0.44
C GLN A 84 4.66 -4.12 1.78
N ILE A 85 3.54 -4.30 2.45
CA ILE A 85 3.27 -3.71 3.76
C ILE A 85 3.34 -4.81 4.82
N GLY A 86 4.10 -4.57 5.87
CA GLY A 86 4.28 -5.48 7.00
C GLY A 86 3.04 -5.64 7.87
N ALA A 87 3.20 -6.39 8.95
CA ALA A 87 2.17 -6.65 9.96
C ALA A 87 2.07 -5.50 10.98
N ASN A 88 0.94 -5.40 11.67
CA ASN A 88 0.68 -4.44 12.75
C ASN A 88 0.96 -2.98 12.36
N THR A 89 0.96 -2.66 11.10
CA THR A 89 1.26 -1.32 10.58
C THR A 89 -0.01 -0.52 10.40
N HIS A 90 0.07 0.79 10.64
CA HIS A 90 -1.04 1.71 10.38
C HIS A 90 -0.68 2.65 9.23
N LEU A 91 -1.33 2.47 8.09
CA LEU A 91 -1.33 3.45 7.03
C LEU A 91 -2.47 4.44 7.30
N SER A 92 -2.15 5.61 7.84
CA SER A 92 -3.13 6.60 8.27
C SER A 92 -3.88 7.21 7.08
N GLY A 93 -4.90 8.02 7.38
CA GLY A 93 -5.79 8.58 6.34
C GLY A 93 -5.05 9.31 5.23
N GLY A 94 -5.38 8.98 3.99
CA GLY A 94 -4.82 9.59 2.80
C GLY A 94 -3.37 9.24 2.48
N VAL A 95 -2.78 8.24 3.12
CA VAL A 95 -1.44 7.74 2.77
C VAL A 95 -1.42 7.21 1.35
N GLY A 96 -0.43 7.62 0.56
CA GLY A 96 -0.19 7.15 -0.78
C GLY A 96 1.06 6.27 -0.85
N ILE A 97 0.87 4.96 -1.00
CA ILE A 97 1.98 4.03 -1.27
C ILE A 97 2.07 3.82 -2.78
N GLY A 98 3.21 4.13 -3.35
CA GLY A 98 3.47 4.04 -4.79
C GLY A 98 3.48 2.60 -5.29
N GLY A 99 3.11 2.43 -6.56
CA GLY A 99 3.14 1.16 -7.27
C GLY A 99 4.29 1.07 -8.27
N VAL A 100 4.35 -0.08 -8.99
CA VAL A 100 5.42 -0.39 -9.95
C VAL A 100 4.95 -0.43 -11.41
N LEU A 101 3.68 -0.15 -11.70
CA LEU A 101 3.14 -0.33 -13.05
C LEU A 101 3.20 0.93 -13.91
N GLU A 102 3.05 2.12 -13.32
CA GLU A 102 3.05 3.39 -14.07
C GLU A 102 3.72 4.52 -13.25
N PRO A 103 4.92 4.95 -13.67
CA PRO A 103 5.77 4.32 -14.68
C PRO A 103 6.26 2.94 -14.23
N PRO A 104 6.59 2.03 -15.16
CA PRO A 104 7.13 0.72 -14.79
C PRO A 104 8.41 0.86 -13.95
N ASN A 105 8.41 0.24 -12.78
CA ASN A 105 9.55 0.20 -11.88
C ASN A 105 9.86 -1.25 -11.47
N ALA A 106 11.12 -1.58 -11.25
CA ALA A 106 11.54 -2.90 -10.83
C ALA A 106 11.46 -3.11 -9.31
N ALA A 107 11.55 -2.04 -8.53
CA ALA A 107 11.58 -2.09 -7.08
C ALA A 107 10.22 -1.68 -6.48
N PRO A 108 9.53 -2.57 -5.75
CA PRO A 108 8.34 -2.20 -5.00
C PRO A 108 8.69 -1.36 -3.78
N VAL A 109 7.73 -0.55 -3.34
CA VAL A 109 7.78 0.05 -2.00
C VAL A 109 7.68 -1.06 -0.96
N VAL A 110 8.49 -0.99 0.08
CA VAL A 110 8.45 -1.90 1.23
C VAL A 110 8.27 -1.08 2.50
N VAL A 111 7.28 -1.44 3.30
CA VAL A 111 7.06 -0.91 4.66
C VAL A 111 7.12 -2.09 5.60
N GLY A 112 7.96 -2.00 6.62
CA GLY A 112 8.17 -3.04 7.61
C GLY A 112 6.99 -3.25 8.56
N ASP A 113 7.22 -4.07 9.57
CA ASP A 113 6.25 -4.37 10.61
C ASP A 113 6.19 -3.24 11.66
N ASP A 114 5.10 -3.16 12.41
CA ASP A 114 4.91 -2.26 13.55
C ASP A 114 5.08 -0.76 13.24
N CYS A 115 4.87 -0.35 12.00
CA CYS A 115 5.05 1.04 11.55
C CYS A 115 3.80 1.89 11.76
N LEU A 116 4.02 3.19 11.97
CA LEU A 116 2.98 4.23 11.86
C LEU A 116 3.33 5.19 10.72
N ILE A 117 2.58 5.12 9.65
CA ILE A 117 2.72 6.04 8.51
C ILE A 117 1.67 7.13 8.66
N GLY A 118 2.12 8.32 9.02
CA GLY A 118 1.25 9.46 9.32
C GLY A 118 0.38 9.88 8.15
N SER A 119 -0.73 10.57 8.46
CA SER A 119 -1.72 10.96 7.45
C SER A 119 -1.10 11.73 6.29
N ARG A 120 -1.54 11.39 5.07
CA ARG A 120 -1.09 12.01 3.80
C ARG A 120 0.41 11.90 3.52
N CYS A 121 1.11 10.95 4.16
CA CYS A 121 2.45 10.60 3.71
C CYS A 121 2.42 9.98 2.32
N ILE A 122 3.45 10.25 1.54
CA ILE A 122 3.71 9.60 0.26
C ILE A 122 4.99 8.77 0.39
N VAL A 123 4.91 7.48 0.10
CA VAL A 123 6.08 6.58 0.04
C VAL A 123 6.08 5.94 -1.35
N ALA A 124 7.06 6.26 -2.17
CA ALA A 124 7.04 5.91 -3.60
C ALA A 124 8.42 5.52 -4.13
N GLU A 125 8.48 5.16 -5.42
CA GLU A 125 9.71 4.88 -6.17
C GLU A 125 10.61 3.80 -5.55
N GLY A 126 10.00 2.75 -4.99
CA GLY A 126 10.74 1.66 -4.38
C GLY A 126 11.41 2.01 -3.05
N ALA A 127 10.96 3.06 -2.39
CA ALA A 127 11.48 3.42 -1.07
C ALA A 127 11.20 2.31 -0.04
N HIS A 128 12.07 2.22 0.95
CA HIS A 128 12.02 1.24 2.03
C HIS A 128 11.85 1.93 3.39
N VAL A 129 10.89 1.48 4.15
CA VAL A 129 10.65 1.89 5.54
C VAL A 129 10.90 0.67 6.42
N GLY A 130 11.86 0.75 7.32
CA GLY A 130 12.21 -0.34 8.25
C GLY A 130 11.10 -0.59 9.28
N ASP A 131 11.28 -1.63 10.10
CA ASP A 131 10.31 -1.97 11.15
C ASP A 131 10.23 -0.89 12.23
N GLY A 132 9.07 -0.71 12.83
CA GLY A 132 8.83 0.20 13.96
C GLY A 132 9.02 1.69 13.63
N VAL A 133 9.09 2.06 12.36
CA VAL A 133 9.27 3.45 11.93
C VAL A 133 7.98 4.23 12.12
N VAL A 134 8.13 5.47 12.59
CA VAL A 134 7.06 6.47 12.62
C VAL A 134 7.37 7.58 11.62
N LEU A 135 6.57 7.69 10.57
CA LEU A 135 6.60 8.86 9.67
C LEU A 135 5.56 9.87 10.13
N GLY A 136 5.99 11.09 10.40
CA GLY A 136 5.10 12.22 10.71
C GLY A 136 4.15 12.51 9.53
N ALA A 137 3.00 13.11 9.82
CA ALA A 137 2.01 13.41 8.77
C ALA A 137 2.61 14.31 7.67
N GLY A 138 2.25 14.03 6.42
CA GLY A 138 2.68 14.81 5.26
C GLY A 138 4.12 14.55 4.79
N CYS A 139 4.83 13.58 5.36
CA CYS A 139 6.17 13.21 4.88
C CYS A 139 6.12 12.66 3.45
N VAL A 140 7.14 12.99 2.66
CA VAL A 140 7.35 12.44 1.33
C VAL A 140 8.68 11.70 1.31
N LEU A 141 8.64 10.40 1.04
CA LEU A 141 9.80 9.53 0.89
C LEU A 141 9.79 8.90 -0.49
N THR A 142 10.81 9.17 -1.29
CA THR A 142 11.03 8.51 -2.59
C THR A 142 12.38 7.82 -2.61
N GLY A 143 12.62 6.94 -3.58
CA GLY A 143 13.85 6.15 -3.67
C GLY A 143 15.15 6.96 -3.71
N SER A 144 15.11 8.25 -4.00
CA SER A 144 16.28 9.13 -4.12
C SER A 144 16.44 10.15 -3.00
N ILE A 145 15.44 10.33 -2.15
CA ILE A 145 15.49 11.34 -1.06
C ILE A 145 16.52 10.90 -0.01
N PRO A 146 17.48 11.79 0.36
CA PRO A 146 18.38 11.49 1.45
C PRO A 146 17.64 11.47 2.80
N VAL A 147 17.98 10.50 3.63
CA VAL A 147 17.53 10.39 5.01
C VAL A 147 18.68 10.82 5.90
N ILE A 148 18.44 11.83 6.70
CA ILE A 148 19.46 12.50 7.52
C ILE A 148 19.17 12.26 9.00
N ASP A 149 20.19 11.86 9.77
CA ASP A 149 20.11 11.84 11.22
C ASP A 149 20.04 13.29 11.75
N ALA A 150 18.94 13.64 12.39
CA ALA A 150 18.73 14.99 12.89
C ALA A 150 19.67 15.38 14.03
N ALA A 151 20.24 14.42 14.75
CA ALA A 151 21.15 14.66 15.86
C ALA A 151 22.60 14.90 15.40
N THR A 152 23.03 14.16 14.38
CA THR A 152 24.43 14.22 13.89
C THR A 152 24.58 14.99 12.58
N GLY A 153 23.53 15.06 11.78
CA GLY A 153 23.56 15.61 10.42
C GLY A 153 24.09 14.64 9.37
N ASP A 154 24.34 13.39 9.75
CA ASP A 154 24.86 12.39 8.83
C ASP A 154 23.78 11.84 7.88
N GLU A 155 24.14 11.57 6.63
CA GLU A 155 23.26 10.87 5.67
C GLU A 155 23.24 9.37 6.01
N LEU A 156 22.08 8.86 6.45
CA LEU A 156 21.85 7.45 6.76
C LEU A 156 21.64 6.58 5.52
N GLY A 157 21.28 7.20 4.41
CA GLY A 157 21.01 6.54 3.13
C GLY A 157 20.03 7.32 2.27
N ARG A 158 19.62 6.73 1.14
CA ARG A 158 18.64 7.33 0.24
C ARG A 158 17.46 6.40 0.05
N GLY A 159 16.26 6.95 0.13
CA GLY A 159 15.01 6.21 -0.03
C GLY A 159 14.81 5.09 0.99
N THR A 160 15.63 5.02 2.03
CA THR A 160 15.56 3.98 3.06
C THR A 160 15.59 4.63 4.44
N VAL A 161 14.53 4.42 5.21
CA VAL A 161 14.46 4.80 6.62
C VAL A 161 14.82 3.57 7.46
N PRO A 162 15.88 3.61 8.27
CA PRO A 162 16.25 2.50 9.15
C PRO A 162 15.14 2.16 10.15
N SER A 163 15.14 0.93 10.65
CA SER A 163 14.16 0.49 11.67
C SER A 163 14.22 1.35 12.92
N TRP A 164 13.04 1.57 13.53
CA TRP A 164 12.85 2.31 14.78
C TRP A 164 13.20 3.80 14.73
N CYS A 165 13.25 4.39 13.54
CA CYS A 165 13.35 5.84 13.36
C CYS A 165 12.01 6.54 13.53
N VAL A 166 12.06 7.79 14.04
CA VAL A 166 10.90 8.68 14.24
C VAL A 166 11.18 10.02 13.57
#